data_246330b448c6f1810f21ec17f1642191
#
_entry.id   246330b448c6f1810f21ec17f1642191
#
_cell.length_a   1.000
_cell.length_b   1.000
_cell.length_c   1.000
_cell.angle_alpha   90.00
_cell.angle_beta   90.00
_cell.angle_gamma   90.00
#
_symmetry.space_group_name_H-M   'P 1'
#
loop_
_entity.id
_entity.type
_entity.pdbx_description
1 polymer ?
#
loop_
_entity_poly.entity_id
_entity_poly.type
_entity_poly.pdbx_seq_one_letter_code
_entity_poly.pdbx_strand_id
1 'polypeptide(L)'
;DSIDISIASITGKRILVKFFDEYKLDAALKNKINEIKTNSRSSNNLKKVNSSITLLIAKHVQQSISKYKLTYKDIHAVGFTGITLNHRPDLKTSTFIGDPILLSKKLKITVVSDFRQTDIDAGGQGAPLAGLFHNYLNRIIKKNITYLNLGGFANITVSHQDRTISYDTGPANYLIDLWCDKYFDMEYDIDGSLASMGNINIELLKSMLKEKYFKKKYPKSTGFELFNESWVQGHLKKVS
;
A
#
# COMPACT_ATOMS: atom_id res chain seq x y z
N ASP A 1 3.52 2.24 -7.71
CA ASP A 1 4.32 2.23 -8.93
C ASP A 1 3.73 1.33 -10.02
N SER A 2 2.90 0.36 -9.66
CA SER A 2 2.22 -0.56 -10.57
C SER A 2 0.74 -0.73 -10.20
N ILE A 3 -0.02 -1.29 -11.14
CA ILE A 3 -1.35 -1.86 -10.94
C ILE A 3 -1.17 -3.38 -10.95
N ASP A 4 -1.38 -4.00 -9.81
CA ASP A 4 -1.28 -5.43 -9.64
C ASP A 4 -2.66 -6.06 -9.74
N ILE A 5 -2.79 -7.06 -10.60
CA ILE A 5 -4.04 -7.78 -10.83
C ILE A 5 -3.81 -9.25 -10.53
N SER A 6 -4.58 -9.77 -9.58
CA SER A 6 -4.57 -11.18 -9.25
C SER A 6 -5.93 -11.79 -9.52
N ILE A 7 -5.97 -12.91 -10.24
CA ILE A 7 -7.19 -13.68 -10.46
C ILE A 7 -7.11 -14.95 -9.61
N ALA A 8 -8.06 -15.10 -8.70
CA ALA A 8 -8.11 -16.21 -7.76
C ALA A 8 -9.47 -16.91 -7.80
N SER A 9 -9.44 -18.21 -7.59
CA SER A 9 -10.64 -19.01 -7.31
C SER A 9 -10.81 -19.16 -5.80
N ILE A 10 -11.97 -18.81 -5.29
CA ILE A 10 -12.32 -18.93 -3.87
C ILE A 10 -13.46 -19.92 -3.74
N THR A 11 -13.23 -21.04 -3.07
CA THR A 11 -14.23 -22.10 -2.85
C THR A 11 -14.23 -22.49 -1.39
N GLY A 12 -15.26 -22.10 -0.67
CA GLY A 12 -15.32 -22.28 0.79
C GLY A 12 -14.14 -21.59 1.49
N LYS A 13 -13.29 -22.39 2.15
CA LYS A 13 -12.07 -21.88 2.84
C LYS A 13 -10.80 -21.94 1.98
N ARG A 14 -10.91 -22.28 0.70
CA ARG A 14 -9.78 -22.49 -0.19
C ARG A 14 -9.63 -21.33 -1.14
N ILE A 15 -8.47 -20.69 -1.14
CA ILE A 15 -8.08 -19.63 -2.09
C ILE A 15 -6.96 -20.19 -2.97
N LEU A 16 -7.16 -20.13 -4.28
CA LEU A 16 -6.16 -20.51 -5.27
C LEU A 16 -5.92 -19.34 -6.21
N VAL A 17 -4.77 -18.68 -6.08
CA VAL A 17 -4.31 -17.69 -7.05
C VAL A 17 -3.97 -18.42 -8.33
N LYS A 18 -4.65 -18.10 -9.42
CA LYS A 18 -4.47 -18.73 -10.74
C LYS A 18 -3.56 -17.91 -11.63
N PHE A 19 -3.70 -16.59 -11.58
CA PHE A 19 -2.97 -15.68 -12.46
C PHE A 19 -2.59 -14.41 -11.69
N PHE A 20 -1.48 -13.80 -12.13
CA PHE A 20 -1.00 -12.53 -11.63
C PHE A 20 -0.41 -11.71 -12.78
N ASP A 21 -0.75 -10.45 -12.85
CA ASP A 21 -0.19 -9.48 -13.78
C ASP A 21 0.21 -8.22 -13.03
N GLU A 22 1.30 -7.61 -13.45
CA GLU A 22 1.77 -6.31 -13.01
C GLU A 22 1.82 -5.35 -14.21
N TYR A 23 1.23 -4.18 -14.07
CA TYR A 23 1.21 -3.13 -15.07
C TYR A 23 1.82 -1.86 -14.50
N LYS A 24 2.99 -1.48 -15.00
CA LYS A 24 3.68 -0.26 -14.57
C LYS A 24 2.85 0.99 -14.93
N LEU A 25 2.77 1.93 -13.99
CA LEU A 25 2.22 3.25 -14.28
C LEU A 25 3.22 4.09 -15.06
N ASP A 26 2.75 4.85 -16.04
CA ASP A 26 3.61 5.82 -16.74
C ASP A 26 3.99 6.99 -15.81
N ALA A 27 5.13 7.63 -16.11
CA ALA A 27 5.68 8.71 -15.31
C ALA A 27 4.72 9.91 -15.22
N ALA A 28 4.00 10.24 -16.29
CA ALA A 28 3.08 11.36 -16.31
C ALA A 28 1.90 11.13 -15.33
N LEU A 29 1.40 9.89 -15.26
CA LEU A 29 0.32 9.54 -14.33
C LEU A 29 0.83 9.47 -12.89
N LYS A 30 2.02 8.92 -12.65
CA LYS A 30 2.69 8.94 -11.33
C LYS A 30 2.81 10.38 -10.81
N ASN A 31 3.31 11.31 -11.63
CA ASN A 31 3.47 12.72 -11.27
C ASN A 31 2.12 13.36 -10.90
N LYS A 32 1.06 13.14 -11.69
CA LYS A 32 -0.28 13.64 -11.37
C LYS A 32 -0.84 13.09 -10.06
N ILE A 33 -0.59 11.82 -9.75
CA ILE A 33 -0.99 11.22 -8.47
C ILE A 33 -0.24 11.89 -7.31
N ASN A 34 1.06 12.12 -7.46
CA ASN A 34 1.89 12.75 -6.45
C ASN A 34 1.49 14.22 -6.24
N GLU A 35 1.19 14.96 -7.30
CA GLU A 35 0.64 16.33 -7.21
C GLU A 35 -0.66 16.38 -6.39
N ILE A 36 -1.55 15.41 -6.57
CA ILE A 36 -2.80 15.33 -5.81
C ILE A 36 -2.54 14.99 -4.34
N LYS A 37 -1.59 14.09 -4.06
CA LYS A 37 -1.21 13.74 -2.68
C LYS A 37 -0.62 14.93 -1.92
N THR A 38 0.14 15.79 -2.62
CA THR A 38 0.78 16.96 -2.02
C THR A 38 -0.11 18.22 -2.02
N ASN A 39 -0.95 18.39 -3.05
CA ASN A 39 -1.78 19.59 -3.29
C ASN A 39 -3.27 19.23 -3.38
N SER A 40 -3.90 18.90 -2.27
CA SER A 40 -5.31 18.45 -2.19
C SER A 40 -6.38 19.51 -2.59
N ARG A 41 -6.00 20.70 -3.08
CA ARG A 41 -6.90 21.85 -3.26
C ARG A 41 -7.64 21.95 -4.60
N SER A 42 -7.35 21.12 -5.60
CA SER A 42 -8.03 21.21 -6.90
C SER A 42 -9.00 20.04 -7.12
N SER A 43 -10.27 20.23 -6.75
CA SER A 43 -11.32 19.21 -6.92
C SER A 43 -11.52 18.75 -8.38
N ASN A 44 -11.25 19.65 -9.36
CA ASN A 44 -11.37 19.32 -10.78
C ASN A 44 -10.25 18.41 -11.27
N ASN A 45 -9.02 18.59 -10.78
CA ASN A 45 -7.90 17.72 -11.11
C ASN A 45 -8.10 16.33 -10.49
N LEU A 46 -8.59 16.27 -9.25
CA LEU A 46 -8.89 15.00 -8.59
C LEU A 46 -9.91 14.17 -9.38
N LYS A 47 -11.02 14.78 -9.82
CA LYS A 47 -12.04 14.07 -10.63
C LYS A 47 -11.48 13.53 -11.94
N LYS A 48 -10.67 14.32 -12.66
CA LYS A 48 -10.04 13.89 -13.91
C LYS A 48 -9.07 12.72 -13.70
N VAL A 49 -8.19 12.83 -12.69
CA VAL A 49 -7.21 11.77 -12.39
C VAL A 49 -7.93 10.52 -11.88
N ASN A 50 -8.96 10.67 -11.05
CA ASN A 50 -9.80 9.58 -10.56
C ASN A 50 -10.39 8.77 -11.73
N SER A 51 -11.00 9.46 -12.70
CA SER A 51 -11.56 8.82 -13.89
C SER A 51 -10.49 8.17 -14.78
N SER A 52 -9.36 8.86 -15.01
CA SER A 52 -8.27 8.36 -15.85
C SER A 52 -7.67 7.06 -15.27
N ILE A 53 -7.40 7.04 -13.96
CA ILE A 53 -6.88 5.85 -13.27
C ILE A 53 -7.91 4.71 -13.33
N THR A 54 -9.18 5.01 -13.09
CA THR A 54 -10.24 3.99 -13.15
C THR A 54 -10.35 3.36 -14.53
N LEU A 55 -10.28 4.16 -15.59
CA LEU A 55 -10.33 3.66 -16.97
C LEU A 55 -9.08 2.85 -17.32
N LEU A 56 -7.91 3.25 -16.83
CA LEU A 56 -6.67 2.50 -17.01
C LEU A 56 -6.77 1.13 -16.31
N ILE A 57 -7.24 1.10 -15.05
CA ILE A 57 -7.46 -0.15 -14.31
C ILE A 57 -8.47 -1.04 -15.05
N ALA A 58 -9.58 -0.48 -15.53
CA ALA A 58 -10.56 -1.24 -16.31
C ALA A 58 -9.93 -1.87 -17.56
N LYS A 59 -9.10 -1.10 -18.30
CA LYS A 59 -8.35 -1.59 -19.46
C LYS A 59 -7.44 -2.77 -19.08
N HIS A 60 -6.66 -2.65 -18.02
CA HIS A 60 -5.74 -3.71 -17.60
C HIS A 60 -6.48 -4.96 -17.09
N VAL A 61 -7.58 -4.80 -16.37
CA VAL A 61 -8.44 -5.95 -16.00
C VAL A 61 -8.97 -6.67 -17.23
N GLN A 62 -9.42 -5.92 -18.25
CA GLN A 62 -9.87 -6.50 -19.53
C GLN A 62 -8.75 -7.23 -20.26
N GLN A 63 -7.54 -6.66 -20.25
CA GLN A 63 -6.35 -7.29 -20.84
C GLN A 63 -6.01 -8.62 -20.13
N SER A 64 -6.02 -8.64 -18.80
CA SER A 64 -5.77 -9.87 -18.02
C SER A 64 -6.85 -10.92 -18.28
N ILE A 65 -8.13 -10.54 -18.28
CA ILE A 65 -9.24 -11.46 -18.60
C ILE A 65 -9.01 -12.09 -19.99
N SER A 66 -8.71 -11.28 -20.99
CA SER A 66 -8.46 -11.74 -22.37
C SER A 66 -7.18 -12.60 -22.48
N LYS A 67 -6.09 -12.17 -21.87
CA LYS A 67 -4.80 -12.88 -21.84
C LYS A 67 -4.94 -14.32 -21.33
N TYR A 68 -5.76 -14.50 -20.31
CA TYR A 68 -5.98 -15.82 -19.73
C TYR A 68 -7.20 -16.56 -20.30
N LYS A 69 -7.73 -16.08 -21.41
CA LYS A 69 -8.87 -16.70 -22.15
C LYS A 69 -10.11 -16.87 -21.25
N LEU A 70 -10.31 -15.94 -20.33
CA LEU A 70 -11.49 -15.87 -19.47
C LEU A 70 -12.54 -14.95 -20.12
N THR A 71 -13.76 -15.06 -19.64
CA THR A 71 -14.88 -14.17 -19.97
C THR A 71 -15.32 -13.41 -18.71
N TYR A 72 -16.09 -12.34 -18.88
CA TYR A 72 -16.66 -11.61 -17.75
C TYR A 72 -17.58 -12.49 -16.87
N LYS A 73 -18.15 -13.55 -17.44
CA LYS A 73 -19.01 -14.50 -16.71
C LYS A 73 -18.20 -15.40 -15.76
N ASP A 74 -16.89 -15.55 -16.01
CA ASP A 74 -16.00 -16.33 -15.15
C ASP A 74 -15.55 -15.55 -13.93
N ILE A 75 -15.81 -14.23 -13.89
CA ILE A 75 -15.41 -13.33 -12.80
C ILE A 75 -16.63 -12.91 -11.99
N HIS A 76 -16.77 -13.42 -10.78
CA HIS A 76 -17.90 -13.10 -9.91
C HIS A 76 -17.83 -11.69 -9.32
N ALA A 77 -16.65 -11.25 -8.94
CA ALA A 77 -16.42 -9.92 -8.37
C ALA A 77 -14.96 -9.47 -8.53
N VAL A 78 -14.76 -8.17 -8.48
CA VAL A 78 -13.45 -7.52 -8.43
C VAL A 78 -13.32 -6.86 -7.07
N GLY A 79 -12.30 -7.25 -6.29
CA GLY A 79 -11.87 -6.51 -5.09
C GLY A 79 -11.01 -5.33 -5.52
N PHE A 80 -11.42 -4.13 -5.17
CA PHE A 80 -10.77 -2.90 -5.60
C PHE A 80 -10.37 -2.03 -4.40
N THR A 81 -9.07 -1.90 -4.17
CA THR A 81 -8.54 -1.08 -3.05
C THR A 81 -8.33 0.38 -3.41
N GLY A 82 -8.20 0.70 -4.71
CA GLY A 82 -7.79 2.01 -5.17
C GLY A 82 -6.34 2.37 -4.78
N ILE A 83 -5.93 3.58 -5.13
CA ILE A 83 -4.62 4.12 -4.74
C ILE A 83 -4.85 5.02 -3.51
N THR A 84 -4.31 4.68 -2.37
CA THR A 84 -4.49 5.45 -1.13
C THR A 84 -4.03 6.89 -1.32
N LEU A 85 -4.95 7.82 -1.10
CA LEU A 85 -4.71 9.27 -1.16
C LEU A 85 -4.42 9.84 0.22
N ASN A 86 -5.27 9.51 1.19
CA ASN A 86 -5.14 9.94 2.56
C ASN A 86 -5.56 8.80 3.49
N HIS A 87 -4.79 8.58 4.55
CA HIS A 87 -5.08 7.55 5.54
C HIS A 87 -4.84 8.10 6.94
N ARG A 88 -5.91 8.49 7.59
CA ARG A 88 -5.93 9.13 8.91
C ARG A 88 -6.93 8.41 9.83
N PRO A 89 -6.59 7.21 10.32
CA PRO A 89 -7.48 6.47 11.22
C PRO A 89 -7.73 7.21 12.54
N ASP A 90 -6.82 8.07 12.97
CA ASP A 90 -6.99 9.00 14.09
C ASP A 90 -8.15 9.98 13.86
N LEU A 91 -8.41 10.38 12.62
CA LEU A 91 -9.55 11.20 12.19
C LEU A 91 -10.71 10.37 11.64
N LYS A 92 -10.66 9.04 11.80
CA LYS A 92 -11.66 8.08 11.28
C LYS A 92 -11.89 8.21 9.78
N THR A 93 -10.83 8.43 8.99
CA THR A 93 -10.95 8.61 7.55
C THR A 93 -9.84 7.93 6.77
N SER A 94 -10.22 7.33 5.66
CA SER A 94 -9.30 6.84 4.63
C SER A 94 -9.93 7.07 3.27
N THR A 95 -9.18 7.71 2.36
CA THR A 95 -9.64 8.00 1.01
C THR A 95 -8.66 7.44 -0.02
N PHE A 96 -9.17 7.13 -1.19
CA PHE A 96 -8.37 6.58 -2.28
C PHE A 96 -8.76 7.22 -3.64
N ILE A 97 -7.86 7.12 -4.59
CA ILE A 97 -8.09 7.45 -5.99
C ILE A 97 -8.57 6.19 -6.72
N GLY A 98 -9.62 6.35 -7.50
CA GLY A 98 -10.32 5.31 -8.23
C GLY A 98 -11.82 5.35 -7.92
N ASP A 99 -12.64 5.12 -8.93
CA ASP A 99 -14.11 5.15 -8.84
C ASP A 99 -14.66 3.73 -9.03
N PRO A 100 -15.06 3.05 -7.95
CA PRO A 100 -15.58 1.69 -8.03
C PRO A 100 -16.88 1.58 -8.81
N ILE A 101 -17.70 2.64 -8.83
CA ILE A 101 -18.95 2.66 -9.60
C ILE A 101 -18.65 2.73 -11.09
N LEU A 102 -17.73 3.61 -11.49
CA LEU A 102 -17.28 3.70 -12.88
C LEU A 102 -16.61 2.38 -13.32
N LEU A 103 -15.78 1.78 -12.45
CA LEU A 103 -15.12 0.51 -12.72
C LEU A 103 -16.15 -0.60 -12.95
N SER A 104 -17.13 -0.73 -12.07
CA SER A 104 -18.23 -1.72 -12.21
C SER A 104 -19.02 -1.51 -13.50
N LYS A 105 -19.37 -0.27 -13.83
CA LYS A 105 -20.07 0.05 -15.09
C LYS A 105 -19.25 -0.33 -16.33
N LYS A 106 -17.93 -0.10 -16.30
CA LYS A 106 -17.03 -0.40 -17.44
C LYS A 106 -16.80 -1.89 -17.62
N LEU A 107 -16.64 -2.61 -16.52
CA LEU A 107 -16.38 -4.05 -16.55
C LEU A 107 -17.67 -4.89 -16.66
N LYS A 108 -18.81 -4.32 -16.26
CA LYS A 108 -20.09 -5.06 -16.05
C LYS A 108 -19.92 -6.24 -15.08
N ILE A 109 -19.08 -6.04 -14.07
CA ILE A 109 -18.78 -6.99 -13.00
C ILE A 109 -19.06 -6.30 -11.67
N THR A 110 -19.49 -7.03 -10.66
CA THR A 110 -19.58 -6.53 -9.28
C THR A 110 -18.23 -6.08 -8.79
N VAL A 111 -18.14 -4.85 -8.26
CA VAL A 111 -16.92 -4.33 -7.65
C VAL A 111 -17.16 -4.17 -6.15
N VAL A 112 -16.28 -4.76 -5.34
CA VAL A 112 -16.25 -4.62 -3.88
C VAL A 112 -15.08 -3.70 -3.54
N SER A 113 -15.33 -2.65 -2.78
CA SER A 113 -14.34 -1.62 -2.49
C SER A 113 -14.50 -1.09 -1.06
N ASP A 114 -13.74 -0.05 -0.74
CA ASP A 114 -13.84 0.72 0.51
C ASP A 114 -13.41 -0.06 1.77
N PHE A 115 -12.55 -1.05 1.58
CA PHE A 115 -12.09 -1.95 2.64
C PHE A 115 -11.49 -1.22 3.84
N ARG A 116 -10.70 -0.15 3.60
CA ARG A 116 -10.03 0.60 4.66
C ARG A 116 -11.01 1.41 5.50
N GLN A 117 -11.92 2.13 4.85
CA GLN A 117 -12.92 2.92 5.56
C GLN A 117 -13.87 2.02 6.35
N THR A 118 -14.31 0.92 5.74
CA THR A 118 -15.16 -0.07 6.41
C THR A 118 -14.51 -0.64 7.69
N ASP A 119 -13.20 -0.94 7.64
CA ASP A 119 -12.47 -1.40 8.83
C ASP A 119 -12.35 -0.30 9.89
N ILE A 120 -12.10 0.94 9.49
CA ILE A 120 -12.06 2.10 10.40
C ILE A 120 -13.41 2.34 11.06
N ASP A 121 -14.50 2.25 10.30
CA ASP A 121 -15.87 2.42 10.82
C ASP A 121 -16.24 1.32 11.82
N ALA A 122 -15.66 0.13 11.64
CA ALA A 122 -15.77 -0.97 12.60
C ALA A 122 -14.81 -0.87 13.79
N GLY A 123 -14.03 0.22 13.91
CA GLY A 123 -13.08 0.45 15.00
C GLY A 123 -11.66 -0.02 14.76
N GLY A 124 -11.35 -0.48 13.54
CA GLY A 124 -10.01 -0.87 13.12
C GLY A 124 -9.13 0.32 12.70
N GLN A 125 -7.98 0.01 12.13
CA GLN A 125 -7.01 1.01 11.63
C GLN A 125 -7.05 1.17 10.10
N GLY A 126 -7.79 0.31 9.37
CA GLY A 126 -7.83 0.30 7.91
C GLY A 126 -6.53 -0.15 7.23
N ALA A 127 -5.49 -0.41 7.99
CA ALA A 127 -4.19 -0.89 7.52
C ALA A 127 -3.43 -1.59 8.67
N PRO A 128 -2.61 -2.61 8.34
CA PRO A 128 -2.49 -3.30 7.06
C PRO A 128 -3.65 -4.29 6.81
N LEU A 129 -4.15 -4.37 5.57
CA LEU A 129 -5.26 -5.27 5.22
C LEU A 129 -4.83 -6.73 5.01
N ALA A 130 -3.55 -6.98 4.74
CA ALA A 130 -3.03 -8.32 4.46
C ALA A 130 -3.13 -9.30 5.65
N GLY A 131 -3.34 -8.80 6.86
CA GLY A 131 -3.40 -9.62 8.08
C GLY A 131 -4.42 -10.75 8.02
N LEU A 132 -5.59 -10.51 7.41
CA LEU A 132 -6.62 -11.54 7.22
C LEU A 132 -6.13 -12.67 6.29
N PHE A 133 -5.43 -12.32 5.22
CA PHE A 133 -4.87 -13.29 4.28
C PHE A 133 -3.72 -14.08 4.92
N HIS A 134 -2.85 -13.43 5.70
CA HIS A 134 -1.80 -14.10 6.46
C HIS A 134 -2.37 -15.10 7.49
N ASN A 135 -3.47 -14.74 8.17
CA ASN A 135 -4.16 -15.66 9.05
C ASN A 135 -4.71 -16.88 8.30
N TYR A 136 -5.28 -16.66 7.13
CA TYR A 136 -5.73 -17.74 6.26
C TYR A 136 -4.56 -18.67 5.87
N LEU A 137 -3.40 -18.13 5.45
CA LEU A 137 -2.22 -18.90 5.12
C LEU A 137 -1.72 -19.72 6.31
N ASN A 138 -1.66 -19.14 7.50
CA ASN A 138 -1.23 -19.86 8.72
C ASN A 138 -2.12 -21.06 9.05
N ARG A 139 -3.44 -20.95 8.82
CA ARG A 139 -4.38 -22.05 9.00
C ARG A 139 -4.15 -23.19 8.01
N ILE A 140 -3.81 -22.86 6.76
CA ILE A 140 -3.51 -23.87 5.73
C ILE A 140 -2.18 -24.57 6.03
N ILE A 141 -1.14 -23.78 6.33
CA ILE A 141 0.21 -24.29 6.58
C ILE A 141 0.29 -24.99 7.94
N LYS A 142 -0.69 -24.74 8.83
CA LYS A 142 -0.73 -25.23 10.22
C LYS A 142 0.52 -24.87 11.02
N LYS A 143 1.03 -23.64 10.79
CA LYS A 143 2.19 -23.06 11.47
C LYS A 143 1.90 -21.63 11.89
N ASN A 144 2.45 -21.22 13.02
CA ASN A 144 2.47 -19.83 13.45
C ASN A 144 3.66 -19.11 12.77
N ILE A 145 3.39 -18.48 11.65
CA ILE A 145 4.41 -17.74 10.88
C ILE A 145 4.18 -16.25 11.12
N THR A 146 5.27 -15.54 11.34
CA THR A 146 5.30 -14.08 11.33
C THR A 146 5.63 -13.60 9.92
N TYR A 147 4.79 -12.75 9.37
CA TYR A 147 4.99 -12.14 8.06
C TYR A 147 5.50 -10.72 8.27
N LEU A 148 6.66 -10.42 7.71
CA LEU A 148 7.24 -9.08 7.65
C LEU A 148 7.20 -8.61 6.20
N ASN A 149 6.52 -7.49 5.95
CA ASN A 149 6.54 -6.81 4.67
C ASN A 149 7.42 -5.58 4.75
N LEU A 150 8.38 -5.46 3.82
CA LEU A 150 9.30 -4.33 3.69
C LEU A 150 8.99 -3.58 2.39
N GLY A 151 7.90 -2.80 2.39
CA GLY A 151 7.55 -1.87 1.32
C GLY A 151 8.11 -0.46 1.60
N GLY A 152 7.40 0.58 1.22
CA GLY A 152 7.74 1.94 1.62
C GLY A 152 7.70 2.10 3.14
N PHE A 153 6.69 1.49 3.77
CA PHE A 153 6.57 1.32 5.23
C PHE A 153 6.56 -0.17 5.55
N ALA A 154 7.24 -0.52 6.64
CA ALA A 154 7.27 -1.90 7.11
C ALA A 154 6.02 -2.20 7.93
N ASN A 155 5.44 -3.36 7.70
CA ASN A 155 4.37 -3.88 8.54
C ASN A 155 4.60 -5.36 8.88
N ILE A 156 4.06 -5.75 10.02
CA ILE A 156 4.20 -7.10 10.54
C ILE A 156 2.83 -7.71 10.81
N THR A 157 2.70 -8.99 10.50
CA THR A 157 1.57 -9.81 10.93
C THR A 157 2.08 -10.95 11.78
N VAL A 158 1.62 -11.00 13.00
CA VAL A 158 1.95 -12.05 13.97
C VAL A 158 0.68 -12.82 14.29
N SER A 159 0.73 -14.13 14.13
CA SER A 159 -0.35 -15.03 14.52
C SER A 159 0.13 -15.93 15.66
N HIS A 160 -0.63 -15.92 16.75
CA HIS A 160 -0.41 -16.80 17.89
C HIS A 160 -1.75 -17.37 18.33
N GLN A 161 -1.88 -18.70 18.33
CA GLN A 161 -3.14 -19.39 18.55
C GLN A 161 -4.22 -18.87 17.59
N ASP A 162 -5.37 -18.42 18.11
CA ASP A 162 -6.50 -17.91 17.31
C ASP A 162 -6.47 -16.38 17.10
N ARG A 163 -5.42 -15.71 17.57
CA ARG A 163 -5.29 -14.26 17.45
C ARG A 163 -4.27 -13.89 16.38
N THR A 164 -4.68 -13.01 15.47
CA THR A 164 -3.79 -12.40 14.48
C THR A 164 -3.74 -10.90 14.72
N ILE A 165 -2.53 -10.37 14.84
CA ILE A 165 -2.25 -8.97 15.05
C ILE A 165 -1.43 -8.49 13.86
N SER A 166 -1.86 -7.39 13.24
CA SER A 166 -1.16 -6.78 12.12
C SER A 166 -1.06 -5.28 12.33
N TYR A 167 0.14 -4.70 12.17
CA TYR A 167 0.38 -3.27 12.36
C TYR A 167 1.65 -2.80 11.66
N ASP A 168 1.74 -1.50 11.39
CA ASP A 168 2.93 -0.89 10.80
C ASP A 168 4.01 -0.72 11.88
N THR A 169 5.23 -1.14 11.55
CA THR A 169 6.38 -1.06 12.48
C THR A 169 7.13 0.26 12.34
N GLY A 170 7.14 0.87 11.16
CA GLY A 170 7.80 2.14 10.88
C GLY A 170 8.18 2.30 9.41
N PRO A 171 9.06 3.26 9.08
CA PRO A 171 9.55 3.44 7.73
C PRO A 171 10.43 2.25 7.30
N ALA A 172 10.42 1.95 6.00
CA ALA A 172 11.33 1.02 5.35
C ALA A 172 11.94 1.69 4.12
N ASN A 173 11.56 1.30 2.90
CA ASN A 173 12.19 1.82 1.69
C ASN A 173 11.86 3.29 1.39
N TYR A 174 10.70 3.78 1.83
CA TYR A 174 10.22 5.12 1.47
C TYR A 174 11.23 6.24 1.73
N LEU A 175 11.90 6.23 2.89
CA LEU A 175 12.89 7.25 3.23
C LEU A 175 14.20 7.07 2.44
N ILE A 176 14.54 5.83 2.09
CA ILE A 176 15.70 5.52 1.26
C ILE A 176 15.45 6.02 -0.16
N ASP A 177 14.31 5.65 -0.75
CA ASP A 177 13.91 6.04 -2.10
C ASP A 177 13.83 7.57 -2.23
N LEU A 178 13.20 8.24 -1.25
CA LEU A 178 13.14 9.71 -1.19
C LEU A 178 14.54 10.35 -1.15
N TRP A 179 15.48 9.72 -0.44
CA TRP A 179 16.85 10.21 -0.36
C TRP A 179 17.61 10.00 -1.68
N CYS A 180 17.40 8.85 -2.32
CA CYS A 180 17.96 8.52 -3.64
C CYS A 180 17.46 9.47 -4.72
N ASP A 181 16.16 9.70 -4.79
CA ASP A 181 15.55 10.64 -5.73
C ASP A 181 16.12 12.05 -5.56
N LYS A 182 16.17 12.52 -4.33
CA LYS A 182 16.56 13.91 -4.05
C LYS A 182 18.04 14.23 -4.28
N TYR A 183 18.93 13.30 -3.93
CA TYR A 183 20.37 13.57 -3.88
C TYR A 183 21.20 12.82 -4.92
N PHE A 184 20.61 11.80 -5.56
CA PHE A 184 21.34 10.94 -6.50
C PHE A 184 20.63 10.79 -7.85
N ASP A 185 19.47 11.41 -8.05
CA ASP A 185 18.64 11.29 -9.28
C ASP A 185 18.34 9.81 -9.61
N MET A 186 18.02 9.04 -8.57
CA MET A 186 17.73 7.60 -8.65
C MET A 186 16.37 7.30 -7.99
N GLU A 187 15.54 6.46 -8.63
CA GLU A 187 14.24 6.07 -8.06
C GLU A 187 14.39 5.31 -6.73
N TYR A 188 15.46 4.54 -6.56
CA TYR A 188 15.76 3.75 -5.35
C TYR A 188 17.23 3.30 -5.35
N ASP A 189 17.73 2.81 -4.22
CA ASP A 189 19.08 2.27 -4.06
C ASP A 189 19.16 0.85 -4.62
N ILE A 190 19.66 0.73 -5.87
CA ILE A 190 19.75 -0.56 -6.55
C ILE A 190 20.76 -1.46 -5.83
N ASP A 191 20.28 -2.63 -5.42
CA ASP A 191 21.07 -3.64 -4.70
C ASP A 191 21.77 -3.11 -3.41
N GLY A 192 21.28 -1.99 -2.87
CA GLY A 192 21.87 -1.36 -1.70
C GLY A 192 23.26 -0.77 -1.96
N SER A 193 23.56 -0.41 -3.21
CA SER A 193 24.90 0.03 -3.64
C SER A 193 25.34 1.31 -2.96
N LEU A 194 24.46 2.30 -2.80
CA LEU A 194 24.74 3.54 -2.07
C LEU A 194 24.92 3.28 -0.57
N ALA A 195 24.01 2.49 0.01
CA ALA A 195 24.06 2.17 1.42
C ALA A 195 25.35 1.42 1.81
N SER A 196 25.86 0.56 0.92
CA SER A 196 27.09 -0.22 1.16
C SER A 196 28.37 0.64 1.18
N MET A 197 28.34 1.84 0.59
CA MET A 197 29.47 2.78 0.61
C MET A 197 29.51 3.63 1.88
N GLY A 198 28.44 3.64 2.65
CA GLY A 198 28.31 4.45 3.84
C GLY A 198 28.65 3.70 5.13
N ASN A 199 28.74 4.47 6.23
CA ASN A 199 28.87 3.93 7.57
C ASN A 199 27.64 4.29 8.40
N ILE A 200 27.26 3.41 9.33
CA ILE A 200 26.13 3.66 10.22
C ILE A 200 26.48 4.82 11.17
N ASN A 201 25.72 5.91 11.09
CA ASN A 201 25.79 6.99 12.06
C ASN A 201 24.96 6.62 13.30
N ILE A 202 25.62 6.17 14.35
CA ILE A 202 24.98 5.67 15.58
C ILE A 202 24.19 6.78 16.31
N GLU A 203 24.66 8.03 16.30
CA GLU A 203 23.96 9.13 16.97
C GLU A 203 22.66 9.49 16.21
N LEU A 204 22.70 9.49 14.88
CA LEU A 204 21.52 9.68 14.05
C LEU A 204 20.51 8.55 14.30
N LEU A 205 20.96 7.29 14.29
CA LEU A 205 20.10 6.14 14.57
C LEU A 205 19.46 6.25 15.96
N LYS A 206 20.23 6.56 17.00
CA LYS A 206 19.68 6.78 18.35
C LYS A 206 18.69 7.93 18.40
N SER A 207 18.94 9.02 17.65
CA SER A 207 18.01 10.15 17.56
C SER A 207 16.68 9.73 16.90
N MET A 208 16.74 9.01 15.79
CA MET A 208 15.56 8.50 15.08
C MET A 208 14.73 7.51 15.92
N LEU A 209 15.40 6.60 16.64
CA LEU A 209 14.74 5.61 17.50
C LEU A 209 14.02 6.21 18.72
N LYS A 210 14.23 7.50 19.03
CA LYS A 210 13.45 8.23 20.05
C LYS A 210 12.06 8.60 19.60
N GLU A 211 11.72 8.42 18.32
CA GLU A 211 10.38 8.72 17.81
C GLU A 211 9.29 8.00 18.62
N LYS A 212 8.29 8.75 19.05
CA LYS A 212 7.21 8.25 19.94
C LYS A 212 6.42 7.12 19.30
N TYR A 213 6.32 7.12 17.97
CA TYR A 213 5.61 6.08 17.23
C TYR A 213 6.14 4.68 17.54
N PHE A 214 7.45 4.49 17.66
CA PHE A 214 8.04 3.18 17.93
C PHE A 214 7.60 2.59 19.27
N LYS A 215 7.32 3.45 20.27
CA LYS A 215 6.83 3.04 21.59
C LYS A 215 5.30 2.89 21.67
N LYS A 216 4.58 3.28 20.63
CA LYS A 216 3.13 3.18 20.58
C LYS A 216 2.69 1.72 20.54
N LYS A 217 1.71 1.36 21.38
CA LYS A 217 1.12 0.01 21.38
C LYS A 217 0.29 -0.19 20.11
N TYR A 218 0.14 -1.46 19.70
CA TYR A 218 -0.79 -1.84 18.63
C TYR A 218 -2.25 -1.83 19.15
N PRO A 219 -3.25 -1.64 18.26
CA PRO A 219 -3.12 -1.43 16.83
C PRO A 219 -2.56 -0.04 16.51
N LYS A 220 -1.68 0.06 15.50
CA LYS A 220 -1.11 1.30 15.04
C LYS A 220 -0.79 1.24 13.55
N SER A 221 -0.93 2.36 12.87
CA SER A 221 -0.52 2.54 11.47
C SER A 221 0.26 3.84 11.32
N THR A 222 1.06 3.94 10.27
CA THR A 222 1.86 5.12 9.94
C THR A 222 2.11 5.22 8.44
N GLY A 223 2.59 6.38 8.00
CA GLY A 223 2.88 6.66 6.62
C GLY A 223 3.74 7.91 6.46
N PHE A 224 3.73 8.46 5.26
CA PHE A 224 4.49 9.64 4.89
C PHE A 224 4.07 10.93 5.64
N GLU A 225 2.92 10.94 6.29
CA GLU A 225 2.46 12.03 7.15
C GLU A 225 3.36 12.23 8.37
N LEU A 226 3.96 11.15 8.88
CA LEU A 226 4.89 11.19 10.00
C LEU A 226 6.35 11.07 9.54
N PHE A 227 6.65 10.01 8.79
CA PHE A 227 8.01 9.71 8.34
C PHE A 227 8.22 10.28 6.93
N ASN A 228 8.77 11.46 6.85
CA ASN A 228 9.00 12.21 5.61
C ASN A 228 10.34 12.92 5.65
N GLU A 229 10.63 13.70 4.62
CA GLU A 229 11.88 14.45 4.52
C GLU A 229 12.09 15.37 5.73
N SER A 230 11.06 16.12 6.14
CA SER A 230 11.16 17.03 7.28
C SER A 230 11.52 16.32 8.57
N TRP A 231 11.02 15.09 8.76
CA TRP A 231 11.39 14.24 9.89
C TRP A 231 12.88 13.87 9.85
N VAL A 232 13.39 13.42 8.68
CA VAL A 232 14.83 13.11 8.52
C VAL A 232 15.70 14.32 8.78
N GLN A 233 15.37 15.47 8.15
CA GLN A 233 16.12 16.73 8.31
C GLN A 233 16.13 17.21 9.77
N GLY A 234 15.01 17.04 10.48
CA GLY A 234 14.92 17.36 11.90
C GLY A 234 15.85 16.50 12.79
N HIS A 235 16.14 15.28 12.40
CA HIS A 235 17.09 14.43 13.09
C HIS A 235 18.54 14.71 12.69
N LEU A 236 18.82 15.00 11.42
CA LEU A 236 20.14 15.39 10.94
C LEU A 236 20.67 16.64 11.67
N LYS A 237 19.84 17.68 11.80
CA LYS A 237 20.19 18.91 12.53
C LYS A 237 20.53 18.72 14.00
N LYS A 238 20.19 17.58 14.60
CA LYS A 238 20.49 17.28 16.01
C LYS A 238 21.84 16.56 16.20
N VAL A 239 22.42 16.05 15.13
CA VAL A 239 23.64 15.25 15.15
C VAL A 239 24.75 15.85 14.28
N SER A 240 24.48 16.92 13.56
CA SER A 240 25.46 17.84 12.96
C SER A 240 25.82 18.93 13.98
#